data_2fc642390a6a9f21854d963517194a43
#
_entry.id   2fc642390a6a9f21854d963517194a43
#
_cell.length_a   1.000
_cell.length_b   1.000
_cell.length_c   1.000
_cell.angle_alpha   90.00
_cell.angle_beta   90.00
_cell.angle_gamma   90.00
#
_symmetry.space_group_name_H-M   'P 1'
#
loop_
_entity.id
_entity.type
_entity.pdbx_description
1 polymer ?
#
loop_
_entity_poly.entity_id
_entity_poly.type
_entity_poly.pdbx_seq_one_letter_code
_entity_poly.pdbx_strand_id
1 'polypeptide(L)'
;MRRLTCAAIVLCVASSANAATLRLKNYIAPEDEKQRILNAMYLDGLKDGLIAFNTVLPRTGAAPLFCLPPTLALTPEQADDILMREAKSHPYPDDMIISIVLLAGLRKTFPCEGQGNSAK
;
A
#
# COMPACT_ATOMS: atom_id res chain seq x y z
N MET A 1 -11.21 -54.22 -33.36
CA MET A 1 -10.98 -52.76 -33.45
C MET A 1 -11.03 -52.20 -32.05
N ARG A 2 -9.84 -51.98 -31.45
CA ARG A 2 -9.70 -51.47 -30.09
C ARG A 2 -9.54 -49.94 -30.16
N ARG A 3 -10.54 -49.19 -29.72
CA ARG A 3 -10.46 -47.75 -29.59
C ARG A 3 -9.75 -47.41 -28.28
N LEU A 4 -8.51 -46.94 -28.35
CA LEU A 4 -7.75 -46.37 -27.27
C LEU A 4 -8.22 -44.92 -27.10
N THR A 5 -9.00 -44.65 -26.05
CA THR A 5 -9.34 -43.32 -25.56
C THR A 5 -8.21 -42.82 -24.67
N CYS A 6 -7.34 -41.96 -25.21
CA CYS A 6 -6.41 -41.18 -24.40
C CYS A 6 -7.16 -40.14 -23.60
N ALA A 7 -7.35 -40.37 -22.30
CA ALA A 7 -7.81 -39.38 -21.38
C ALA A 7 -6.60 -38.50 -20.99
N ALA A 8 -6.52 -37.31 -21.58
CA ALA A 8 -5.57 -36.29 -21.16
C ALA A 8 -6.03 -35.68 -19.83
N ILE A 9 -5.37 -36.06 -18.74
CA ILE A 9 -5.55 -35.40 -17.44
C ILE A 9 -4.79 -34.10 -17.49
N VAL A 10 -5.50 -32.99 -17.68
CA VAL A 10 -4.98 -31.63 -17.51
C VAL A 10 -4.88 -31.36 -16.00
N LEU A 11 -3.69 -31.51 -15.43
CA LEU A 11 -3.39 -31.01 -14.08
C LEU A 11 -3.37 -29.48 -14.15
N CYS A 12 -4.47 -28.85 -13.78
CA CYS A 12 -4.47 -27.43 -13.43
C CYS A 12 -3.68 -27.27 -12.12
N VAL A 13 -2.40 -26.93 -12.23
CA VAL A 13 -1.62 -26.42 -11.10
C VAL A 13 -2.18 -25.04 -10.77
N ALA A 14 -3.08 -24.99 -9.80
CA ALA A 14 -3.50 -23.72 -9.21
C ALA A 14 -2.29 -23.14 -8.46
N SER A 15 -1.47 -22.38 -9.18
CA SER A 15 -0.46 -21.52 -8.57
C SER A 15 -1.22 -20.52 -7.72
N SER A 16 -1.24 -20.73 -6.40
CA SER A 16 -1.68 -19.73 -5.44
C SER A 16 -0.74 -18.54 -5.58
N ALA A 17 -1.11 -17.59 -6.43
CA ALA A 17 -0.46 -16.29 -6.46
C ALA A 17 -0.75 -15.63 -5.10
N ASN A 18 0.08 -15.93 -4.11
CA ASN A 18 0.15 -15.12 -2.91
C ASN A 18 0.61 -13.75 -3.37
N ALA A 19 -0.34 -12.85 -3.59
CA ALA A 19 -0.03 -11.44 -3.77
C ALA A 19 0.76 -11.01 -2.54
N ALA A 20 2.07 -10.87 -2.70
CA ALA A 20 2.97 -10.55 -1.61
C ALA A 20 2.74 -9.11 -1.18
N THR A 21 1.76 -8.93 -0.31
CA THR A 21 1.48 -7.64 0.31
C THR A 21 2.63 -7.35 1.28
N LEU A 22 3.30 -6.22 1.11
CA LEU A 22 4.43 -5.86 1.95
C LEU A 22 3.95 -5.54 3.38
N ARG A 23 4.49 -6.29 4.35
CA ARG A 23 4.18 -6.15 5.77
C ARG A 23 5.12 -5.17 6.44
N LEU A 24 4.64 -4.51 7.49
CA LEU A 24 5.40 -3.49 8.22
C LEU A 24 6.74 -4.02 8.72
N LYS A 25 6.78 -5.21 9.32
CA LYS A 25 8.02 -5.82 9.80
C LYS A 25 9.07 -5.99 8.70
N ASN A 26 8.66 -6.43 7.49
CA ASN A 26 9.57 -6.65 6.36
C ASN A 26 10.01 -5.33 5.73
N TYR A 27 9.20 -4.29 5.87
CA TYR A 27 9.55 -2.94 5.43
C TYR A 27 10.59 -2.30 6.35
N ILE A 28 10.37 -2.36 7.66
CA ILE A 28 11.25 -1.74 8.67
C ILE A 28 12.59 -2.48 8.79
N ALA A 29 12.58 -3.80 8.67
CA ALA A 29 13.75 -4.66 8.78
C ALA A 29 13.93 -5.52 7.53
N PRO A 30 14.37 -4.95 6.40
CA PRO A 30 14.65 -5.72 5.19
C PRO A 30 15.82 -6.70 5.43
N GLU A 31 15.73 -7.89 4.85
CA GLU A 31 16.73 -8.96 5.03
C GLU A 31 18.08 -8.60 4.40
N ASP A 32 18.05 -7.88 3.27
CA ASP A 32 19.23 -7.48 2.51
C ASP A 32 18.99 -6.17 1.73
N GLU A 33 20.03 -5.72 1.05
CA GLU A 33 20.00 -4.51 0.22
C GLU A 33 19.02 -4.62 -0.95
N LYS A 34 18.92 -5.81 -1.56
CA LYS A 34 17.95 -6.04 -2.65
C LYS A 34 16.53 -5.88 -2.15
N GLN A 35 16.21 -6.44 -0.99
CA GLN A 35 14.90 -6.29 -0.37
C GLN A 35 14.60 -4.83 -0.04
N ARG A 36 15.61 -4.08 0.45
CA ARG A 36 15.47 -2.65 0.72
C ARG A 36 15.10 -1.86 -0.53
N ILE A 37 15.76 -2.14 -1.66
CA ILE A 37 15.47 -1.49 -2.95
C ILE A 37 14.05 -1.83 -3.42
N LEU A 38 13.64 -3.11 -3.34
CA LEU A 38 12.30 -3.55 -3.71
C LEU A 38 11.22 -2.89 -2.83
N ASN A 39 11.48 -2.77 -1.53
CA ASN A 39 10.58 -2.09 -0.60
C ASN A 39 10.40 -0.60 -0.97
N ALA A 40 11.47 0.09 -1.35
CA ALA A 40 11.42 1.48 -1.78
C ALA A 40 10.61 1.64 -3.08
N MET A 41 10.82 0.77 -4.05
CA MET A 41 10.04 0.76 -5.31
C MET A 41 8.57 0.46 -5.05
N TYR A 42 8.27 -0.48 -4.15
CA TYR A 42 6.89 -0.79 -3.76
C TYR A 42 6.22 0.42 -3.10
N LEU A 43 6.92 1.10 -2.18
CA LEU A 43 6.40 2.28 -1.51
C LEU A 43 6.11 3.42 -2.50
N ASP A 44 6.99 3.63 -3.48
CA ASP A 44 6.81 4.66 -4.50
C ASP A 44 5.56 4.41 -5.35
N GLY A 45 5.38 3.18 -5.83
CA GLY A 45 4.16 2.79 -6.54
C GLY A 45 2.89 2.88 -5.69
N LEU A 46 2.98 2.50 -4.41
CA LEU A 46 1.89 2.62 -3.45
C LEU A 46 1.49 4.08 -3.22
N LYS A 47 2.46 4.96 -3.02
CA LYS A 47 2.26 6.42 -2.91
C LYS A 47 1.51 6.96 -4.12
N ASP A 48 1.97 6.64 -5.33
CA ASP A 48 1.34 7.09 -6.57
C ASP A 48 -0.09 6.56 -6.70
N GLY A 49 -0.31 5.30 -6.37
CA GLY A 49 -1.64 4.69 -6.35
C GLY A 49 -2.60 5.36 -5.37
N LEU A 50 -2.14 5.68 -4.16
CA LEU A 50 -2.95 6.38 -3.16
C LEU A 50 -3.28 7.81 -3.60
N ILE A 51 -2.33 8.54 -4.18
CA ILE A 51 -2.55 9.90 -4.71
C ILE A 51 -3.55 9.86 -5.87
N ALA A 52 -3.37 8.95 -6.82
CA ALA A 52 -4.28 8.79 -7.95
C ALA A 52 -5.70 8.47 -7.49
N PHE A 53 -5.87 7.50 -6.60
CA PHE A 53 -7.17 7.14 -6.03
C PHE A 53 -7.81 8.32 -5.30
N ASN A 54 -7.06 8.99 -4.44
CA ASN A 54 -7.52 10.15 -3.69
C ASN A 54 -7.96 11.32 -4.60
N THR A 55 -7.32 11.47 -5.76
CA THR A 55 -7.68 12.49 -6.77
C THR A 55 -8.99 12.16 -7.49
N VAL A 56 -9.32 10.88 -7.63
CA VAL A 56 -10.54 10.43 -8.33
C VAL A 56 -11.76 10.45 -7.40
N LEU A 57 -11.59 10.25 -6.09
CA LEU A 57 -12.69 10.16 -5.12
C LEU A 57 -13.72 11.29 -5.23
N PRO A 58 -13.34 12.58 -5.32
CA PRO A 58 -14.32 13.67 -5.43
C PRO A 58 -15.19 13.60 -6.68
N ARG A 59 -14.69 12.99 -7.76
CA ARG A 59 -15.46 12.80 -9.00
C ARG A 59 -16.58 11.76 -8.84
N THR A 60 -16.47 10.89 -7.83
CA THR A 60 -17.49 9.88 -7.48
C THR A 60 -18.48 10.38 -6.42
N GLY A 61 -18.32 11.63 -5.95
CA GLY A 61 -19.12 12.20 -4.86
C GLY A 61 -18.60 11.86 -3.46
N ALA A 62 -17.45 11.17 -3.36
CA ALA A 62 -16.81 10.87 -2.08
C ALA A 62 -15.81 11.96 -1.69
N ALA A 63 -15.64 12.20 -0.38
CA ALA A 63 -14.62 13.12 0.10
C ALA A 63 -13.20 12.53 -0.10
N PRO A 64 -12.19 13.37 -0.37
CA PRO A 64 -10.81 12.91 -0.41
C PRO A 64 -10.37 12.40 0.97
N LEU A 65 -9.48 11.41 0.99
CA LEU A 65 -8.96 10.82 2.24
C LEU A 65 -7.92 11.71 2.93
N PHE A 66 -7.18 12.49 2.14
CA PHE A 66 -6.19 13.46 2.59
C PHE A 66 -6.10 14.60 1.58
N CYS A 67 -5.59 15.75 1.99
CA CYS A 67 -5.56 16.97 1.16
C CYS A 67 -4.13 17.47 1.01
N LEU A 68 -3.47 17.05 -0.08
CA LEU A 68 -2.15 17.57 -0.45
C LEU A 68 -2.27 19.02 -0.88
N PRO A 69 -1.32 19.89 -0.47
CA PRO A 69 -1.21 21.23 -1.03
C PRO A 69 -1.06 21.17 -2.56
N PRO A 70 -1.71 22.06 -3.34
CA PRO A 70 -1.69 22.00 -4.81
C PRO A 70 -0.31 22.04 -5.45
N THR A 71 0.65 22.64 -4.76
CA THR A 71 2.04 22.81 -5.23
C THR A 71 2.99 21.72 -4.71
N LEU A 72 2.50 20.78 -3.90
CA LEU A 72 3.34 19.74 -3.32
C LEU A 72 3.34 18.50 -4.21
N ALA A 73 4.51 18.15 -4.73
CA ALA A 73 4.80 16.83 -5.27
C ALA A 73 5.43 15.98 -4.17
N LEU A 74 4.68 14.98 -3.67
CA LEU A 74 5.18 14.09 -2.63
C LEU A 74 6.28 13.17 -3.18
N THR A 75 7.49 13.29 -2.65
CA THR A 75 8.61 12.46 -3.07
C THR A 75 8.59 11.09 -2.39
N PRO A 76 9.30 10.05 -2.92
CA PRO A 76 9.43 8.76 -2.26
C PRO A 76 9.99 8.86 -0.85
N GLU A 77 10.99 9.73 -0.62
CA GLU A 77 11.62 9.95 0.68
C GLU A 77 10.64 10.56 1.69
N GLN A 78 9.82 11.49 1.25
CA GLN A 78 8.76 12.07 2.10
C GLN A 78 7.70 11.04 2.46
N ALA A 79 7.35 10.15 1.53
CA ALA A 79 6.41 9.06 1.80
C ALA A 79 6.99 8.07 2.81
N ASP A 80 8.29 7.73 2.71
CA ASP A 80 9.01 6.91 3.67
C ASP A 80 9.01 7.55 5.07
N ASP A 81 9.38 8.82 5.16
CA ASP A 81 9.38 9.57 6.42
C ASP A 81 7.98 9.60 7.08
N ILE A 82 6.93 9.76 6.29
CA ILE A 82 5.55 9.75 6.78
C ILE A 82 5.19 8.37 7.32
N LEU A 83 5.49 7.30 6.56
CA LEU A 83 5.23 5.92 6.95
C LEU A 83 5.98 5.57 8.23
N MET A 84 7.28 5.86 8.30
CA MET A 84 8.13 5.52 9.45
C MET A 84 7.73 6.31 10.71
N ARG A 85 7.34 7.57 10.57
CA ARG A 85 6.85 8.39 11.68
C ARG A 85 5.52 7.86 12.21
N GLU A 86 4.60 7.47 11.33
CA GLU A 86 3.33 6.89 11.72
C GLU A 86 3.53 5.53 12.41
N ALA A 87 4.38 4.66 11.86
CA ALA A 87 4.73 3.38 12.46
C ALA A 87 5.34 3.51 13.87
N LYS A 88 6.12 4.56 14.12
CA LYS A 88 6.69 4.84 15.45
C LYS A 88 5.69 5.43 16.44
N SER A 89 4.70 6.16 15.96
CA SER A 89 3.71 6.85 16.81
C SER A 89 2.52 5.97 17.19
N HIS A 90 2.35 4.82 16.52
CA HIS A 90 1.24 3.90 16.76
C HIS A 90 1.74 2.45 16.91
N PRO A 91 1.18 1.67 17.85
CA PRO A 91 1.54 0.26 18.05
C PRO A 91 0.84 -0.62 17.01
N TYR A 92 1.26 -0.54 15.76
CA TYR A 92 0.76 -1.44 14.72
C TYR A 92 1.27 -2.86 14.92
N PRO A 93 0.46 -3.90 14.64
CA PRO A 93 0.94 -5.28 14.56
C PRO A 93 2.03 -5.43 13.49
N ASP A 94 2.99 -6.33 13.73
CA ASP A 94 4.09 -6.59 12.79
C ASP A 94 3.64 -7.05 11.40
N ASP A 95 2.49 -7.69 11.32
CA ASP A 95 1.87 -8.17 10.08
C ASP A 95 0.96 -7.15 9.41
N MET A 96 0.87 -5.91 9.93
CA MET A 96 0.13 -4.82 9.30
C MET A 96 0.68 -4.54 7.90
N ILE A 97 -0.20 -4.34 6.92
CA ILE A 97 0.20 -3.96 5.57
C ILE A 97 0.57 -2.48 5.52
N ILE A 98 1.68 -2.17 4.84
CA ILE A 98 2.22 -0.79 4.84
C ILE A 98 1.29 0.23 4.18
N SER A 99 0.37 -0.21 3.30
CA SER A 99 -0.61 0.69 2.68
C SER A 99 -1.56 1.34 3.70
N ILE A 100 -1.94 0.61 4.75
CA ILE A 100 -2.78 1.16 5.83
C ILE A 100 -1.97 2.16 6.65
N VAL A 101 -0.72 1.83 6.98
CA VAL A 101 0.16 2.70 7.76
C VAL A 101 0.47 3.99 6.99
N LEU A 102 0.80 3.88 5.70
CA LEU A 102 1.04 5.06 4.85
C LEU A 102 -0.22 5.92 4.73
N LEU A 103 -1.38 5.33 4.48
CA LEU A 103 -2.63 6.08 4.39
C LEU A 103 -2.96 6.81 5.70
N ALA A 104 -2.77 6.16 6.84
CA ALA A 104 -2.96 6.79 8.16
C ALA A 104 -2.00 7.98 8.35
N GLY A 105 -0.73 7.80 8.00
CA GLY A 105 0.28 8.85 8.04
C GLY A 105 -0.04 10.03 7.10
N LEU A 106 -0.51 9.76 5.89
CA LEU A 106 -0.92 10.79 4.93
C LEU A 106 -2.12 11.61 5.45
N ARG A 107 -3.13 10.94 6.00
CA ARG A 107 -4.30 11.61 6.59
C ARG A 107 -3.93 12.50 7.78
N LYS A 108 -2.99 12.08 8.58
CA LYS A 108 -2.50 12.85 9.74
C LYS A 108 -1.60 14.02 9.32
N THR A 109 -0.80 13.84 8.28
CA THR A 109 0.12 14.87 7.78
C THR A 109 -0.60 15.91 6.93
N PHE A 110 -1.60 15.50 6.17
CA PHE A 110 -2.36 16.32 5.22
C PHE A 110 -3.87 16.21 5.48
N PRO A 111 -4.36 16.65 6.65
CA PRO A 111 -5.79 16.60 6.94
C PRO A 111 -6.57 17.49 5.98
N CYS A 112 -7.78 17.07 5.59
CA CYS A 112 -8.72 17.93 4.87
C CYS A 112 -9.46 18.83 5.85
N GLU A 113 -9.80 20.05 5.43
CA GLU A 113 -10.60 20.96 6.23
C GLU A 113 -11.94 20.30 6.59
N GLY A 114 -12.30 20.31 7.88
CA GLY A 114 -13.52 19.68 8.41
C GLY A 114 -13.36 18.24 8.89
N GLN A 115 -12.24 17.56 8.66
CA GLN A 115 -11.98 16.19 9.17
C GLN A 115 -11.23 16.14 10.50
N GLY A 116 -10.84 17.29 11.05
CA GLY A 116 -9.99 17.39 12.25
C GLY A 116 -10.67 17.17 13.59
N ASN A 117 -11.98 16.89 13.70
CA ASN A 117 -12.71 16.86 14.97
C ASN A 117 -13.53 15.59 15.25
N SER A 118 -13.18 14.44 14.70
CA SER A 118 -13.88 13.18 15.01
C SER A 118 -13.03 12.19 15.82
N ALA A 119 -12.23 12.70 16.75
CA ALA A 119 -11.57 11.90 17.77
C ALA A 119 -11.82 12.52 19.15
N LYS A 120 -12.99 12.22 19.72
CA LYS A 120 -13.26 12.29 21.18
C LYS A 120 -13.72 10.94 21.64
#